data_6612129c6774fa8e1497b6d502cc8d9a
#
_entry.id   6612129c6774fa8e1497b6d502cc8d9a
#
_cell.length_a   1.000
_cell.length_b   1.000
_cell.length_c   1.000
_cell.angle_alpha   90.00
_cell.angle_beta   90.00
_cell.angle_gamma   90.00
#
_symmetry.space_group_name_H-M   'P 1'
#
loop_
_entity.id
_entity.type
_entity.pdbx_description
1 polymer ?
#
loop_
_entity_poly.entity_id
_entity_poly.type
_entity_poly.pdbx_seq_one_letter_code
_entity_poly.pdbx_strand_id
1 'polypeptide(L)'
;MMASADSYESNAIDAAQVLGAIPNPILVVGRQGDISYANPAAEQFFDSGAAVLCRQNLRDLVPFGSPVLQLFAQVFRERYSVAEYDVDLGSPRIGERLVDVQVSPVPEAQDHVIVRLDERTMAARIDRALTHRGAARSVTGMAAVLAHEVKNPLSGIRGAAQLLEANCSQADRELTRLICDETDRICALVDSMEVFSDKRIERGPVNIHQVLEHVRKVAQAGFGKAVRFVERYDPSLPPVNGSRDQLVQVFLNLVKNAAEALGDDPNGEIILTTAYRHGVRLAVGGSRERLHLPLEVTVQDNGPGVPEDIRPYLFDPFVSTKVSGSGLGLALVAKIIGDHGGVIECDSRPRRTVFSARLPVHSLGADEAGEFDE
;
A
#
# COMPACT_ATOMS: atom_id res chain seq x y z
N MET A 1 35.68 -52.15 -32.56
CA MET A 1 35.77 -51.50 -31.25
C MET A 1 34.52 -50.64 -31.08
N MET A 2 33.53 -51.30 -30.50
CA MET A 2 32.23 -50.65 -30.17
C MET A 2 32.40 -49.98 -28.79
N ALA A 3 32.16 -48.71 -28.67
CA ALA A 3 32.04 -48.01 -27.40
C ALA A 3 30.65 -47.43 -27.31
N SER A 4 29.84 -48.07 -26.55
CA SER A 4 28.77 -47.70 -25.65
C SER A 4 28.21 -46.29 -25.81
N ALA A 5 27.07 -46.24 -26.43
CA ALA A 5 26.07 -45.20 -26.20
C ALA A 5 25.24 -45.66 -24.98
N ASP A 6 25.57 -45.18 -23.80
CA ASP A 6 24.80 -45.48 -22.60
C ASP A 6 24.31 -44.19 -21.93
N SER A 7 22.99 -44.17 -21.78
CA SER A 7 22.22 -43.63 -20.68
C SER A 7 22.38 -42.11 -20.39
N TYR A 8 21.68 -41.28 -21.15
CA TYR A 8 20.94 -40.20 -20.55
C TYR A 8 19.56 -40.75 -20.18
N GLU A 9 19.47 -41.41 -19.03
CA GLU A 9 18.19 -41.53 -18.33
C GLU A 9 17.73 -40.11 -18.00
N SER A 10 16.83 -39.62 -18.80
CA SER A 10 16.03 -38.43 -18.56
C SER A 10 15.34 -38.61 -17.22
N ASN A 11 15.84 -37.92 -16.19
CA ASN A 11 15.15 -37.70 -14.94
C ASN A 11 13.99 -36.77 -15.26
N ALA A 12 13.00 -37.29 -15.99
CA ALA A 12 11.79 -36.55 -16.36
C ALA A 12 11.01 -36.32 -15.07
N ILE A 13 11.16 -35.12 -14.53
CA ILE A 13 10.36 -34.66 -13.39
C ILE A 13 8.89 -34.78 -13.81
N ASP A 14 8.12 -35.55 -13.07
CA ASP A 14 6.69 -35.73 -13.33
C ASP A 14 5.96 -34.38 -13.23
N ALA A 15 5.09 -34.07 -14.20
CA ALA A 15 4.30 -32.85 -14.24
C ALA A 15 3.49 -32.65 -12.93
N ALA A 16 3.04 -33.73 -12.30
CA ALA A 16 2.37 -33.69 -11.02
C ALA A 16 3.29 -33.20 -9.89
N GLN A 17 4.58 -33.58 -9.92
CA GLN A 17 5.57 -33.10 -8.95
C GLN A 17 5.87 -31.60 -9.15
N VAL A 18 5.93 -31.15 -10.40
CA VAL A 18 6.12 -29.73 -10.71
C VAL A 18 4.92 -28.91 -10.21
N LEU A 19 3.71 -29.33 -10.52
CA LEU A 19 2.49 -28.67 -10.06
C LEU A 19 2.37 -28.69 -8.53
N GLY A 20 2.81 -29.79 -7.89
CA GLY A 20 2.83 -29.93 -6.44
C GLY A 20 3.85 -29.02 -5.74
N ALA A 21 4.93 -28.62 -6.42
CA ALA A 21 5.95 -27.73 -5.89
C ALA A 21 5.58 -26.23 -6.05
N ILE A 22 4.56 -25.91 -6.82
CA ILE A 22 4.13 -24.52 -7.01
C ILE A 22 3.44 -24.03 -5.73
N PRO A 23 3.94 -22.93 -5.11
CA PRO A 23 3.41 -22.46 -3.83
C PRO A 23 2.05 -21.77 -3.94
N ASN A 24 1.59 -21.49 -5.16
CA ASN A 24 0.30 -20.88 -5.41
C ASN A 24 -0.81 -21.93 -5.49
N PRO A 25 -2.00 -21.70 -4.91
CA PRO A 25 -3.15 -22.54 -5.10
C PRO A 25 -3.53 -22.68 -6.57
N ILE A 26 -3.55 -23.91 -7.07
CA ILE A 26 -3.92 -24.24 -8.45
C ILE A 26 -5.04 -25.27 -8.42
N LEU A 27 -6.12 -24.94 -9.15
CA LEU A 27 -7.22 -25.85 -9.45
C LEU A 27 -7.32 -26.07 -10.95
N VAL A 28 -7.58 -27.29 -11.38
CA VAL A 28 -8.03 -27.57 -12.74
C VAL A 28 -9.53 -27.83 -12.71
N VAL A 29 -10.28 -27.07 -13.49
CA VAL A 29 -11.74 -27.04 -13.39
C VAL A 29 -12.34 -27.33 -14.76
N GLY A 30 -13.25 -28.27 -14.81
CA GLY A 30 -14.01 -28.64 -16.00
C GLY A 30 -15.11 -27.62 -16.33
N ARG A 31 -15.65 -27.70 -17.54
CA ARG A 31 -16.63 -26.74 -18.06
C ARG A 31 -17.90 -26.57 -17.21
N GLN A 32 -18.28 -27.56 -16.44
CA GLN A 32 -19.44 -27.51 -15.52
C GLN A 32 -19.07 -26.99 -14.14
N GLY A 33 -17.79 -26.64 -13.92
CA GLY A 33 -17.26 -26.16 -12.63
C GLY A 33 -16.78 -27.29 -11.72
N ASP A 34 -16.77 -28.54 -12.18
CA ASP A 34 -16.22 -29.70 -11.49
C ASP A 34 -14.71 -29.59 -11.39
N ILE A 35 -14.17 -29.82 -10.18
CA ILE A 35 -12.73 -29.74 -9.93
C ILE A 35 -12.09 -31.10 -10.22
N SER A 36 -11.22 -31.15 -11.20
CA SER A 36 -10.50 -32.37 -11.60
C SER A 36 -9.13 -32.53 -10.95
N TYR A 37 -8.54 -31.42 -10.48
CA TYR A 37 -7.24 -31.42 -9.80
C TYR A 37 -7.11 -30.24 -8.84
N ALA A 38 -6.44 -30.47 -7.71
CA ALA A 38 -6.03 -29.45 -6.74
C ALA A 38 -4.60 -29.77 -6.28
N ASN A 39 -3.71 -28.77 -6.29
CA ASN A 39 -2.37 -28.95 -5.77
C ASN A 39 -2.31 -28.79 -4.24
N PRO A 40 -1.21 -29.17 -3.56
CA PRO A 40 -1.08 -29.03 -2.10
C PRO A 40 -1.28 -27.60 -1.58
N ALA A 41 -0.92 -26.58 -2.35
CA ALA A 41 -1.18 -25.19 -1.98
C ALA A 41 -2.68 -24.88 -1.98
N ALA A 42 -3.46 -25.45 -2.91
CA ALA A 42 -4.92 -25.31 -2.91
C ALA A 42 -5.56 -26.04 -1.72
N GLU A 43 -5.04 -27.19 -1.30
CA GLU A 43 -5.50 -27.89 -0.10
C GLU A 43 -5.34 -27.02 1.16
N GLN A 44 -4.18 -26.36 1.29
CA GLN A 44 -3.89 -25.45 2.40
C GLN A 44 -4.76 -24.19 2.35
N PHE A 45 -4.97 -23.66 1.15
CA PHE A 45 -5.77 -22.45 0.94
C PHE A 45 -7.23 -22.65 1.34
N PHE A 46 -7.83 -23.75 0.90
CA PHE A 46 -9.25 -24.07 1.16
C PHE A 46 -9.47 -24.86 2.45
N ASP A 47 -8.41 -25.14 3.22
CA ASP A 47 -8.43 -25.99 4.41
C ASP A 47 -9.19 -27.31 4.16
N SER A 48 -8.86 -27.96 3.04
CA SER A 48 -9.58 -29.14 2.56
C SER A 48 -8.70 -29.99 1.66
N GLY A 49 -8.65 -31.31 1.91
CA GLY A 49 -7.84 -32.22 1.11
C GLY A 49 -8.29 -32.33 -0.35
N ALA A 50 -7.36 -32.61 -1.29
CA ALA A 50 -7.62 -32.69 -2.73
C ALA A 50 -8.76 -33.63 -3.08
N ALA A 51 -8.88 -34.79 -2.39
CA ALA A 51 -9.97 -35.73 -2.61
C ALA A 51 -11.35 -35.16 -2.27
N VAL A 52 -11.44 -34.20 -1.35
CA VAL A 52 -12.67 -33.49 -1.00
C VAL A 52 -12.93 -32.37 -1.98
N LEU A 53 -11.90 -31.59 -2.34
CA LEU A 53 -12.00 -30.52 -3.33
C LEU A 53 -12.46 -31.04 -4.69
N CYS A 54 -11.92 -32.18 -5.15
CA CYS A 54 -12.31 -32.81 -6.42
C CYS A 54 -13.76 -33.38 -6.43
N ARG A 55 -14.45 -33.38 -5.31
CA ARG A 55 -15.89 -33.73 -5.23
C ARG A 55 -16.81 -32.51 -5.19
N GLN A 56 -16.23 -31.32 -5.11
CA GLN A 56 -16.97 -30.04 -5.03
C GLN A 56 -17.00 -29.36 -6.39
N ASN A 57 -17.90 -28.40 -6.51
CA ASN A 57 -17.94 -27.50 -7.66
C ASN A 57 -17.26 -26.18 -7.30
N LEU A 58 -16.63 -25.52 -8.29
CA LEU A 58 -16.01 -24.21 -8.09
C LEU A 58 -16.96 -23.20 -7.43
N ARG A 59 -18.29 -23.31 -7.73
CA ARG A 59 -19.31 -22.44 -7.14
C ARG A 59 -19.47 -22.63 -5.64
N ASP A 60 -19.11 -23.79 -5.11
CA ASP A 60 -19.21 -24.10 -3.69
C ASP A 60 -18.01 -23.57 -2.90
N LEU A 61 -16.90 -23.29 -3.61
CA LEU A 61 -15.64 -22.78 -3.04
C LEU A 61 -15.56 -21.27 -2.99
N VAL A 62 -16.29 -20.58 -3.89
CA VAL A 62 -16.23 -19.11 -4.00
C VAL A 62 -17.50 -18.46 -3.47
N PRO A 63 -17.43 -17.24 -2.90
CA PRO A 63 -18.61 -16.52 -2.44
C PRO A 63 -19.63 -16.31 -3.55
N PHE A 64 -20.90 -16.26 -3.17
CA PHE A 64 -21.97 -15.93 -4.11
C PHE A 64 -21.75 -14.53 -4.71
N GLY A 65 -21.77 -14.43 -6.04
CA GLY A 65 -21.47 -13.17 -6.75
C GLY A 65 -19.98 -12.90 -6.94
N SER A 66 -19.09 -13.83 -6.60
CA SER A 66 -17.66 -13.69 -6.86
C SER A 66 -17.37 -13.50 -8.36
N PRO A 67 -16.49 -12.56 -8.74
CA PRO A 67 -16.11 -12.36 -10.13
C PRO A 67 -15.42 -13.59 -10.73
N VAL A 68 -14.89 -14.51 -9.93
CA VAL A 68 -14.24 -15.74 -10.39
C VAL A 68 -15.13 -16.54 -11.34
N LEU A 69 -16.43 -16.60 -11.05
CA LEU A 69 -17.39 -17.34 -11.91
C LEU A 69 -17.60 -16.66 -13.27
N GLN A 70 -17.49 -15.34 -13.32
CA GLN A 70 -17.58 -14.57 -14.57
C GLN A 70 -16.31 -14.76 -15.40
N LEU A 71 -15.14 -14.68 -14.78
CA LEU A 71 -13.84 -14.95 -15.41
C LEU A 71 -13.80 -16.37 -15.99
N PHE A 72 -14.24 -17.35 -15.21
CA PHE A 72 -14.35 -18.73 -15.62
C PHE A 72 -15.17 -18.88 -16.92
N ALA A 73 -16.37 -18.30 -16.94
CA ALA A 73 -17.24 -18.32 -18.13
C ALA A 73 -16.63 -17.59 -19.32
N GLN A 74 -15.92 -16.49 -19.07
CA GLN A 74 -15.25 -15.68 -20.11
C GLN A 74 -14.13 -16.48 -20.78
N VAL A 75 -13.26 -17.16 -20.01
CA VAL A 75 -12.14 -17.94 -20.56
C VAL A 75 -12.63 -19.10 -21.45
N PHE A 76 -13.73 -19.75 -21.09
CA PHE A 76 -14.34 -20.77 -21.95
C PHE A 76 -14.88 -20.23 -23.26
N ARG A 77 -15.36 -18.97 -23.26
CA ARG A 77 -15.90 -18.32 -24.45
C ARG A 77 -14.79 -17.77 -25.35
N GLU A 78 -13.81 -17.11 -24.77
CA GLU A 78 -12.83 -16.28 -25.49
C GLU A 78 -11.48 -16.95 -25.69
N ARG A 79 -11.19 -18.02 -24.93
CA ARG A 79 -10.02 -18.89 -25.09
C ARG A 79 -8.67 -18.20 -24.90
N TYR A 80 -8.62 -17.13 -24.13
CA TYR A 80 -7.38 -16.53 -23.65
C TYR A 80 -7.37 -16.43 -22.13
N SER A 81 -6.17 -16.27 -21.56
CA SER A 81 -6.01 -16.12 -20.11
C SER A 81 -6.55 -14.77 -19.66
N VAL A 82 -7.33 -14.76 -18.59
CA VAL A 82 -7.88 -13.55 -17.96
C VAL A 82 -7.40 -13.53 -16.53
N ALA A 83 -7.04 -12.35 -16.03
CA ALA A 83 -6.68 -12.13 -14.63
C ALA A 83 -7.56 -11.03 -14.04
N GLU A 84 -7.94 -11.20 -12.78
CA GLU A 84 -8.62 -10.19 -12.00
C GLU A 84 -7.93 -10.06 -10.65
N TYR A 85 -7.74 -8.83 -10.22
CA TYR A 85 -6.99 -8.48 -9.03
C TYR A 85 -7.93 -8.10 -7.89
N ASP A 86 -7.45 -8.26 -6.65
CA ASP A 86 -8.19 -7.88 -5.45
C ASP A 86 -9.56 -8.59 -5.26
N VAL A 87 -9.66 -9.84 -5.67
CA VAL A 87 -10.86 -10.64 -5.51
C VAL A 87 -10.98 -11.12 -4.07
N ASP A 88 -12.10 -10.80 -3.43
CA ASP A 88 -12.42 -11.33 -2.09
C ASP A 88 -13.01 -12.73 -2.20
N LEU A 89 -12.26 -13.72 -1.74
CA LEU A 89 -12.70 -15.11 -1.59
C LEU A 89 -13.06 -15.44 -0.14
N GLY A 90 -13.21 -14.42 0.72
CA GLY A 90 -13.57 -14.62 2.12
C GLY A 90 -14.87 -15.39 2.28
N SER A 91 -14.83 -16.40 3.12
CA SER A 91 -15.98 -17.18 3.54
C SER A 91 -15.93 -17.45 5.05
N PRO A 92 -17.02 -17.82 5.71
CA PRO A 92 -16.99 -18.20 7.12
C PRO A 92 -15.99 -19.31 7.46
N ARG A 93 -15.57 -20.08 6.46
CA ARG A 93 -14.61 -21.20 6.57
C ARG A 93 -13.16 -20.75 6.46
N ILE A 94 -12.87 -19.82 5.55
CA ILE A 94 -11.49 -19.43 5.17
C ILE A 94 -11.11 -18.06 5.71
N GLY A 95 -12.03 -17.33 6.37
CA GLY A 95 -11.82 -15.93 6.79
C GLY A 95 -11.79 -14.96 5.61
N GLU A 96 -11.45 -13.70 5.87
CA GLU A 96 -11.27 -12.69 4.82
C GLU A 96 -9.96 -12.97 4.06
N ARG A 97 -10.05 -13.28 2.76
CA ARG A 97 -8.90 -13.54 1.89
C ARG A 97 -9.03 -12.78 0.57
N LEU A 98 -8.14 -11.83 0.38
CA LEU A 98 -7.95 -11.14 -0.89
C LEU A 98 -6.92 -11.88 -1.73
N VAL A 99 -7.30 -12.21 -2.96
CA VAL A 99 -6.44 -12.93 -3.91
C VAL A 99 -6.47 -12.27 -5.27
N ASP A 100 -5.38 -12.38 -6.00
CA ASP A 100 -5.39 -12.16 -7.44
C ASP A 100 -5.72 -13.50 -8.11
N VAL A 101 -6.70 -13.50 -8.99
CA VAL A 101 -7.20 -14.70 -9.66
C VAL A 101 -6.78 -14.68 -11.12
N GLN A 102 -6.13 -15.72 -11.58
CA GLN A 102 -5.84 -15.93 -12.99
C GLN A 102 -6.52 -17.20 -13.47
N VAL A 103 -7.29 -17.08 -14.53
CA VAL A 103 -7.91 -18.22 -15.21
C VAL A 103 -7.32 -18.36 -16.59
N SER A 104 -6.82 -19.55 -16.92
CA SER A 104 -6.13 -19.84 -18.18
C SER A 104 -6.71 -21.09 -18.84
N PRO A 105 -6.89 -21.10 -20.17
CA PRO A 105 -7.33 -22.29 -20.89
C PRO A 105 -6.21 -23.34 -20.92
N VAL A 106 -6.57 -24.61 -20.89
CA VAL A 106 -5.63 -25.72 -21.13
C VAL A 106 -5.59 -25.96 -22.65
N PRO A 107 -4.43 -25.82 -23.32
CA PRO A 107 -4.36 -25.89 -24.80
C PRO A 107 -4.88 -27.20 -25.38
N GLU A 108 -4.56 -28.33 -24.75
CA GLU A 108 -4.88 -29.67 -25.24
C GLU A 108 -6.21 -30.22 -24.68
N ALA A 109 -6.71 -29.62 -23.58
CA ALA A 109 -7.96 -30.04 -22.93
C ALA A 109 -9.00 -28.91 -22.99
N GLN A 110 -9.74 -28.85 -24.10
CA GLN A 110 -10.67 -27.75 -24.38
C GLN A 110 -11.81 -27.59 -23.38
N ASP A 111 -12.10 -28.60 -22.60
CA ASP A 111 -13.13 -28.62 -21.57
C ASP A 111 -12.60 -28.32 -20.15
N HIS A 112 -11.33 -27.92 -20.04
CA HIS A 112 -10.72 -27.60 -18.75
C HIS A 112 -10.04 -26.23 -18.78
N VAL A 113 -10.00 -25.59 -17.64
CA VAL A 113 -9.23 -24.36 -17.38
C VAL A 113 -8.43 -24.52 -16.09
N ILE A 114 -7.32 -23.79 -16.01
CA ILE A 114 -6.53 -23.68 -14.79
C ILE A 114 -6.95 -22.40 -14.08
N VAL A 115 -7.34 -22.52 -12.82
CA VAL A 115 -7.57 -21.41 -11.91
C VAL A 115 -6.37 -21.33 -10.96
N ARG A 116 -5.61 -20.26 -11.04
CA ARG A 116 -4.51 -19.95 -10.13
C ARG A 116 -4.93 -18.81 -9.21
N LEU A 117 -4.69 -18.98 -7.93
CA LEU A 117 -4.92 -17.97 -6.93
C LEU A 117 -3.56 -17.50 -6.41
N ASP A 118 -3.33 -16.21 -6.42
CA ASP A 118 -2.17 -15.58 -5.80
C ASP A 118 -2.65 -14.93 -4.51
N GLU A 119 -2.40 -15.58 -3.36
CA GLU A 119 -2.68 -14.93 -2.08
C GLU A 119 -1.81 -13.67 -1.98
N ARG A 120 -2.45 -12.55 -1.72
CA ARG A 120 -1.72 -11.35 -1.34
C ARG A 120 -1.20 -11.52 0.08
N THR A 121 -0.13 -12.28 0.21
CA THR A 121 0.57 -12.41 1.48
C THR A 121 1.12 -11.04 1.88
N MET A 122 1.16 -10.80 3.19
CA MET A 122 1.80 -9.63 3.79
C MET A 122 3.18 -9.34 3.16
N ALA A 123 3.94 -10.39 2.83
CA ALA A 123 5.25 -10.28 2.19
C ALA A 123 5.21 -9.65 0.79
N ALA A 124 4.24 -10.00 -0.05
CA ALA A 124 4.11 -9.43 -1.40
C ALA A 124 3.66 -7.96 -1.38
N ARG A 125 2.81 -7.59 -0.41
CA ARG A 125 2.42 -6.20 -0.17
C ARG A 125 3.62 -5.35 0.25
N ILE A 126 4.47 -5.92 1.09
CA ILE A 126 5.66 -5.26 1.62
C ILE A 126 6.76 -5.13 0.56
N ASP A 127 6.97 -6.13 -0.28
CA ASP A 127 7.95 -6.05 -1.38
C ASP A 127 7.59 -4.91 -2.34
N ARG A 128 6.30 -4.71 -2.62
CA ARG A 128 5.79 -3.56 -3.37
C ARG A 128 6.04 -2.24 -2.63
N ALA A 129 5.77 -2.17 -1.32
CA ALA A 129 6.03 -0.99 -0.51
C ALA A 129 7.53 -0.66 -0.43
N LEU A 130 8.41 -1.67 -0.44
CA LEU A 130 9.87 -1.50 -0.50
C LEU A 130 10.35 -0.99 -1.87
N THR A 131 9.68 -1.39 -2.96
CA THR A 131 9.98 -0.91 -4.32
C THR A 131 9.62 0.58 -4.45
N HIS A 132 8.49 1.02 -3.89
CA HIS A 132 8.11 2.44 -3.82
C HIS A 132 9.11 3.29 -3.00
N ARG A 133 9.77 2.69 -1.99
CA ARG A 133 10.89 3.32 -1.28
C ARG A 133 12.06 3.68 -2.21
N GLY A 134 12.37 2.84 -3.19
CA GLY A 134 13.46 3.08 -4.14
C GLY A 134 13.20 4.28 -5.04
N ALA A 135 11.98 4.41 -5.56
CA ALA A 135 11.56 5.53 -6.40
C ALA A 135 11.59 6.86 -5.63
N ALA A 136 11.06 6.88 -4.40
CA ALA A 136 11.10 8.06 -3.53
C ALA A 136 12.55 8.51 -3.21
N ARG A 137 13.47 7.57 -2.96
CA ARG A 137 14.88 7.89 -2.68
C ARG A 137 15.63 8.51 -3.86
N SER A 138 15.33 8.11 -5.09
CA SER A 138 16.01 8.66 -6.29
C SER A 138 15.65 10.13 -6.54
N VAL A 139 14.42 10.53 -6.18
CA VAL A 139 13.99 11.95 -6.24
C VAL A 139 14.61 12.77 -5.10
N THR A 140 14.90 12.13 -3.97
CA THR A 140 15.39 12.76 -2.73
C THR A 140 16.77 13.43 -2.90
N GLY A 141 17.73 12.74 -3.55
CA GLY A 141 19.11 13.24 -3.63
C GLY A 141 19.27 14.52 -4.46
N MET A 142 18.42 14.74 -5.44
CA MET A 142 18.43 15.93 -6.28
C MET A 142 17.52 17.05 -5.76
N ALA A 143 16.45 16.69 -5.04
CA ALA A 143 15.42 17.64 -4.61
C ALA A 143 15.95 18.70 -3.64
N ALA A 144 16.81 18.34 -2.69
CA ALA A 144 17.31 19.27 -1.69
C ALA A 144 18.24 20.35 -2.29
N VAL A 145 19.10 19.98 -3.24
CA VAL A 145 20.00 20.92 -3.93
C VAL A 145 19.21 21.82 -4.87
N LEU A 146 18.30 21.24 -5.65
CA LEU A 146 17.43 22.00 -6.56
C LEU A 146 16.47 22.92 -5.82
N ALA A 147 16.01 22.55 -4.63
CA ALA A 147 15.11 23.38 -3.84
C ALA A 147 15.73 24.74 -3.47
N HIS A 148 16.95 24.75 -2.99
CA HIS A 148 17.65 26.01 -2.68
C HIS A 148 17.97 26.84 -3.92
N GLU A 149 18.38 26.19 -5.01
CA GLU A 149 18.71 26.88 -6.26
C GLU A 149 17.47 27.43 -6.99
N VAL A 150 16.30 26.81 -6.82
CA VAL A 150 15.03 27.29 -7.39
C VAL A 150 14.40 28.38 -6.52
N LYS A 151 14.47 28.29 -5.18
CA LYS A 151 13.93 29.33 -4.29
C LYS A 151 14.61 30.68 -4.45
N ASN A 152 15.91 30.70 -4.74
CA ASN A 152 16.67 31.95 -4.93
C ASN A 152 16.10 32.82 -6.07
N PRO A 153 15.98 32.33 -7.32
CA PRO A 153 15.39 33.10 -8.39
C PRO A 153 13.93 33.45 -8.17
N LEU A 154 13.15 32.54 -7.54
CA LEU A 154 11.73 32.80 -7.20
C LEU A 154 11.59 33.95 -6.20
N SER A 155 12.44 34.02 -5.20
CA SER A 155 12.48 35.14 -4.25
C SER A 155 12.79 36.47 -4.94
N GLY A 156 13.67 36.46 -5.96
CA GLY A 156 13.95 37.62 -6.80
C GLY A 156 12.75 38.07 -7.64
N ILE A 157 12.04 37.07 -8.27
CA ILE A 157 10.82 37.33 -9.08
C ILE A 157 9.73 37.92 -8.21
N ARG A 158 9.48 37.33 -7.02
CA ARG A 158 8.51 37.83 -6.05
C ARG A 158 8.82 39.24 -5.59
N GLY A 159 10.08 39.49 -5.21
CA GLY A 159 10.54 40.84 -4.80
C GLY A 159 10.34 41.89 -5.89
N ALA A 160 10.64 41.54 -7.14
CA ALA A 160 10.43 42.42 -8.29
C ALA A 160 8.91 42.69 -8.51
N ALA A 161 8.05 41.67 -8.43
CA ALA A 161 6.62 41.81 -8.56
C ALA A 161 6.02 42.70 -7.45
N GLN A 162 6.48 42.54 -6.21
CA GLN A 162 6.05 43.39 -5.07
C GLN A 162 6.46 44.84 -5.24
N LEU A 163 7.68 45.13 -5.76
CA LEU A 163 8.13 46.47 -6.04
C LEU A 163 7.33 47.12 -7.18
N LEU A 164 6.96 46.36 -8.20
CA LEU A 164 6.07 46.82 -9.28
C LEU A 164 4.67 47.10 -8.77
N GLU A 165 4.10 46.27 -7.89
CA GLU A 165 2.76 46.43 -7.33
C GLU A 165 2.58 47.77 -6.61
N ALA A 166 3.65 48.29 -5.96
CA ALA A 166 3.63 49.56 -5.26
C ALA A 166 3.42 50.75 -6.17
N ASN A 167 3.82 50.68 -7.45
CA ASN A 167 3.90 51.81 -8.38
C ASN A 167 3.06 51.63 -9.65
N CYS A 168 2.27 50.58 -9.80
CA CYS A 168 1.53 50.28 -11.02
C CYS A 168 0.04 50.63 -10.99
N SER A 169 -0.60 50.63 -12.19
CA SER A 169 -2.03 50.85 -12.36
C SER A 169 -2.88 49.74 -11.71
N GLN A 170 -4.18 49.96 -11.50
CA GLN A 170 -5.09 48.96 -10.94
C GLN A 170 -5.13 47.65 -11.76
N ALA A 171 -5.07 47.76 -13.08
CA ALA A 171 -5.04 46.59 -13.97
C ALA A 171 -3.73 45.78 -13.84
N ASP A 172 -2.60 46.49 -13.70
CA ASP A 172 -1.31 45.82 -13.54
C ASP A 172 -1.14 45.18 -12.16
N ARG A 173 -1.86 45.65 -11.13
CA ARG A 173 -1.86 45.05 -9.79
C ARG A 173 -2.40 43.62 -9.78
N GLU A 174 -3.38 43.30 -10.61
CA GLU A 174 -3.90 41.95 -10.72
C GLU A 174 -2.85 41.01 -11.28
N LEU A 175 -2.04 41.47 -12.25
CA LEU A 175 -0.95 40.70 -12.82
C LEU A 175 0.20 40.51 -11.83
N THR A 176 0.59 41.55 -11.10
CA THR A 176 1.66 41.44 -10.09
C THR A 176 1.25 40.53 -8.94
N ARG A 177 -0.01 40.53 -8.51
CA ARG A 177 -0.54 39.59 -7.52
C ARG A 177 -0.50 38.17 -8.03
N LEU A 178 -0.95 37.94 -9.27
CA LEU A 178 -0.88 36.61 -9.89
C LEU A 178 0.57 36.08 -9.91
N ILE A 179 1.54 36.92 -10.25
CA ILE A 179 2.97 36.54 -10.22
C ILE A 179 3.42 36.17 -8.80
N CYS A 180 3.01 36.93 -7.78
CA CYS A 180 3.33 36.62 -6.38
C CYS A 180 2.69 35.30 -5.95
N ASP A 181 1.39 35.10 -6.26
CA ASP A 181 0.65 33.90 -5.90
C ASP A 181 1.23 32.64 -6.55
N GLU A 182 1.58 32.70 -7.85
CA GLU A 182 2.22 31.57 -8.54
C GLU A 182 3.63 31.33 -8.05
N THR A 183 4.37 32.37 -7.70
CA THR A 183 5.71 32.25 -7.10
C THR A 183 5.64 31.57 -5.75
N ASP A 184 4.68 31.96 -4.89
CA ASP A 184 4.43 31.35 -3.59
C ASP A 184 4.00 29.88 -3.74
N ARG A 185 3.16 29.59 -4.74
CA ARG A 185 2.76 28.22 -5.07
C ARG A 185 3.94 27.34 -5.48
N ILE A 186 4.85 27.85 -6.32
CA ILE A 186 6.07 27.13 -6.73
C ILE A 186 7.00 26.96 -5.52
N CYS A 187 7.18 27.98 -4.67
CA CYS A 187 7.94 27.86 -3.43
C CYS A 187 7.38 26.75 -2.52
N ALA A 188 6.06 26.71 -2.32
CA ALA A 188 5.42 25.67 -1.53
C ALA A 188 5.61 24.25 -2.09
N LEU A 189 5.61 24.10 -3.43
CA LEU A 189 5.95 22.83 -4.08
C LEU A 189 7.41 22.45 -3.82
N VAL A 190 8.33 23.40 -3.93
CA VAL A 190 9.76 23.19 -3.68
C VAL A 190 10.02 22.90 -2.20
N ASP A 191 9.33 23.58 -1.27
CA ASP A 191 9.39 23.30 0.17
C ASP A 191 8.91 21.87 0.49
N SER A 192 7.87 21.42 -0.18
CA SER A 192 7.41 20.03 -0.04
C SER A 192 8.42 18.99 -0.52
N MET A 193 9.32 19.38 -1.45
CA MET A 193 10.43 18.54 -1.91
C MET A 193 11.60 18.52 -0.91
N GLU A 194 11.85 19.59 -0.14
CA GLU A 194 12.91 19.59 0.89
C GLU A 194 12.64 18.58 2.03
N VAL A 195 11.38 18.27 2.30
CA VAL A 195 11.02 17.24 3.30
C VAL A 195 11.50 15.85 2.88
N PHE A 196 11.82 15.67 1.58
CA PHE A 196 12.48 14.45 1.10
C PHE A 196 13.98 14.42 1.40
N SER A 197 14.61 15.48 1.91
CA SER A 197 16.04 15.48 2.22
C SER A 197 16.38 14.55 3.40
N ASP A 198 17.55 13.90 3.33
CA ASP A 198 18.03 12.95 4.37
C ASP A 198 18.52 13.68 5.63
N LYS A 199 17.61 14.33 6.35
CA LYS A 199 17.94 14.78 7.72
C LYS A 199 17.95 13.56 8.65
N ARG A 200 19.02 13.41 9.44
CA ARG A 200 19.07 12.39 10.50
C ARG A 200 17.86 12.54 11.40
N ILE A 201 17.07 11.48 11.49
CA ILE A 201 15.87 11.45 12.30
C ILE A 201 16.29 11.13 13.74
N GLU A 202 16.07 12.05 14.66
CA GLU A 202 16.14 11.75 16.09
C GLU A 202 14.92 10.93 16.46
N ARG A 203 15.12 9.65 16.71
CA ARG A 203 14.07 8.72 17.11
C ARG A 203 14.04 8.57 18.63
N GLY A 204 12.83 8.50 19.17
CA GLY A 204 12.59 8.26 20.58
C GLY A 204 11.26 7.53 20.81
N PRO A 205 10.90 7.28 22.07
CA PRO A 205 9.60 6.70 22.40
C PRO A 205 8.47 7.70 22.13
N VAL A 206 7.57 7.36 21.21
CA VAL A 206 6.42 8.19 20.86
C VAL A 206 5.12 7.48 21.21
N ASN A 207 4.28 8.12 22.00
CA ASN A 207 2.91 7.66 22.21
C ASN A 207 2.05 8.01 21.00
N ILE A 208 1.65 6.99 20.25
CA ILE A 208 0.91 7.16 18.99
C ILE A 208 -0.48 7.77 19.20
N HIS A 209 -1.13 7.51 20.33
CA HIS A 209 -2.45 8.07 20.62
C HIS A 209 -2.37 9.58 20.81
N GLN A 210 -1.29 10.11 21.43
CA GLN A 210 -1.08 11.56 21.54
C GLN A 210 -0.87 12.21 20.18
N VAL A 211 -0.21 11.52 19.25
CA VAL A 211 -0.05 11.97 17.85
C VAL A 211 -1.41 12.05 17.17
N LEU A 212 -2.19 10.98 17.22
CA LEU A 212 -3.51 10.92 16.57
C LEU A 212 -4.50 11.93 17.16
N GLU A 213 -4.49 12.11 18.48
CA GLU A 213 -5.33 13.11 19.16
C GLU A 213 -4.96 14.54 18.74
N HIS A 214 -3.66 14.83 18.58
CA HIS A 214 -3.20 16.12 18.05
C HIS A 214 -3.67 16.33 16.61
N VAL A 215 -3.50 15.32 15.76
CA VAL A 215 -3.95 15.33 14.35
C VAL A 215 -5.45 15.57 14.25
N ARG A 216 -6.25 14.85 15.04
CA ARG A 216 -7.71 15.05 15.09
C ARG A 216 -8.09 16.46 15.45
N LYS A 217 -7.49 17.04 16.50
CA LYS A 217 -7.76 18.42 16.93
C LYS A 217 -7.44 19.44 15.83
N VAL A 218 -6.29 19.28 15.18
CA VAL A 218 -5.88 20.16 14.07
C VAL A 218 -6.86 20.04 12.90
N ALA A 219 -7.24 18.81 12.52
CA ALA A 219 -8.18 18.56 11.44
C ALA A 219 -9.55 19.18 11.73
N GLN A 220 -10.10 18.96 12.93
CA GLN A 220 -11.40 19.52 13.35
C GLN A 220 -11.39 21.05 13.45
N ALA A 221 -10.27 21.67 13.80
CA ALA A 221 -10.13 23.12 13.81
C ALA A 221 -10.03 23.72 12.39
N GLY A 222 -9.59 22.93 11.40
CA GLY A 222 -9.34 23.36 10.02
C GLY A 222 -10.23 22.68 8.99
N PHE A 223 -9.62 21.81 8.20
CA PHE A 223 -10.20 21.20 7.00
C PHE A 223 -11.20 20.05 7.27
N GLY A 224 -11.26 19.52 8.46
CA GLY A 224 -12.15 18.40 8.84
C GLY A 224 -13.33 18.81 9.71
N LYS A 225 -13.77 20.08 9.69
CA LYS A 225 -14.87 20.59 10.53
C LYS A 225 -16.20 19.86 10.33
N ALA A 226 -16.51 19.49 9.09
CA ALA A 226 -17.75 18.81 8.73
C ALA A 226 -17.68 17.28 8.85
N VAL A 227 -16.49 16.72 9.13
CA VAL A 227 -16.25 15.28 9.13
C VAL A 227 -16.45 14.70 10.53
N ARG A 228 -17.15 13.58 10.60
CA ARG A 228 -17.28 12.80 11.84
C ARG A 228 -16.02 11.98 12.08
N PHE A 229 -15.36 12.14 13.23
CA PHE A 229 -14.24 11.32 13.66
C PHE A 229 -14.70 10.22 14.62
N VAL A 230 -14.25 8.98 14.37
CA VAL A 230 -14.47 7.83 15.24
C VAL A 230 -13.11 7.26 15.64
N GLU A 231 -12.91 7.06 16.93
CA GLU A 231 -11.67 6.56 17.51
C GLU A 231 -11.86 5.12 18.01
N ARG A 232 -10.95 4.24 17.61
CA ARG A 232 -10.92 2.82 18.02
C ARG A 232 -9.50 2.47 18.43
N TYR A 233 -9.10 2.91 19.63
CA TYR A 233 -7.74 2.78 20.10
C TYR A 233 -7.58 1.58 21.04
N ASP A 234 -6.50 0.83 20.82
CA ASP A 234 -6.01 -0.16 21.78
C ASP A 234 -5.15 0.57 22.83
N PRO A 235 -5.62 0.71 24.09
CA PRO A 235 -4.91 1.49 25.12
C PRO A 235 -3.63 0.81 25.60
N SER A 236 -3.40 -0.46 25.25
CA SER A 236 -2.25 -1.25 25.72
C SER A 236 -1.01 -1.11 24.82
N LEU A 237 -1.07 -0.29 23.76
CA LEU A 237 0.03 -0.16 22.81
C LEU A 237 1.30 0.41 23.47
N PRO A 238 2.45 -0.26 23.27
CA PRO A 238 3.75 0.31 23.64
C PRO A 238 4.10 1.52 22.75
N PRO A 239 5.05 2.36 23.17
CA PRO A 239 5.49 3.49 22.36
C PRO A 239 6.13 3.05 21.03
N VAL A 240 5.92 3.84 20.00
CA VAL A 240 6.56 3.70 18.68
C VAL A 240 7.99 4.23 18.76
N ASN A 241 8.95 3.59 18.11
CA ASN A 241 10.29 4.14 17.93
C ASN A 241 10.30 5.14 16.74
N GLY A 242 10.21 6.44 17.02
CA GLY A 242 10.06 7.42 15.95
C GLY A 242 10.25 8.88 16.37
N SER A 243 10.05 9.76 15.38
CA SER A 243 9.98 11.21 15.57
C SER A 243 8.51 11.65 15.64
N ARG A 244 8.12 12.29 16.74
CA ARG A 244 6.75 12.75 16.96
C ARG A 244 6.26 13.68 15.84
N ASP A 245 7.10 14.65 15.43
CA ASP A 245 6.70 15.66 14.45
C ASP A 245 6.50 15.06 13.06
N GLN A 246 7.36 14.11 12.68
CA GLN A 246 7.22 13.39 11.42
C GLN A 246 5.98 12.48 11.41
N LEU A 247 5.69 11.79 12.52
CA LEU A 247 4.47 10.99 12.65
C LEU A 247 3.20 11.85 12.62
N VAL A 248 3.23 13.03 13.25
CA VAL A 248 2.14 14.03 13.12
C VAL A 248 1.93 14.40 11.65
N GLN A 249 3.01 14.67 10.91
CA GLN A 249 2.94 15.01 9.49
C GLN A 249 2.36 13.88 8.64
N VAL A 250 2.74 12.62 8.91
CA VAL A 250 2.17 11.43 8.25
C VAL A 250 0.66 11.40 8.43
N PHE A 251 0.18 11.43 9.67
CA PHE A 251 -1.24 11.27 9.92
C PHE A 251 -2.06 12.49 9.55
N LEU A 252 -1.49 13.70 9.60
CA LEU A 252 -2.12 14.90 9.02
C LEU A 252 -2.33 14.76 7.51
N ASN A 253 -1.35 14.27 6.76
CA ASN A 253 -1.49 14.03 5.33
C ASN A 253 -2.57 12.98 5.02
N LEU A 254 -2.60 11.87 5.76
CA LEU A 254 -3.61 10.83 5.58
C LEU A 254 -5.02 11.34 5.90
N VAL A 255 -5.20 12.01 7.04
CA VAL A 255 -6.49 12.57 7.47
C VAL A 255 -6.95 13.70 6.53
N LYS A 256 -6.02 14.53 6.04
CA LYS A 256 -6.33 15.57 5.05
C LYS A 256 -6.82 14.95 3.74
N ASN A 257 -6.13 13.91 3.25
CA ASN A 257 -6.56 13.19 2.04
C ASN A 257 -7.95 12.57 2.20
N ALA A 258 -8.23 11.97 3.36
CA ALA A 258 -9.53 11.42 3.69
C ALA A 258 -10.62 12.52 3.73
N ALA A 259 -10.38 13.64 4.41
CA ALA A 259 -11.32 14.74 4.48
C ALA A 259 -11.60 15.36 3.10
N GLU A 260 -10.56 15.52 2.27
CA GLU A 260 -10.72 16.01 0.89
C GLU A 260 -11.49 15.05 -0.01
N ALA A 261 -11.33 13.72 0.20
CA ALA A 261 -12.08 12.71 -0.54
C ALA A 261 -13.57 12.68 -0.15
N LEU A 262 -13.88 13.02 1.10
CA LEU A 262 -15.25 13.13 1.61
C LEU A 262 -15.93 14.41 1.14
N GLY A 263 -15.18 15.50 0.95
CA GLY A 263 -15.74 16.80 0.57
C GLY A 263 -16.80 17.27 1.58
N ASP A 264 -17.97 17.67 1.06
CA ASP A 264 -19.11 18.13 1.84
C ASP A 264 -20.15 17.03 2.13
N ASP A 265 -19.77 15.74 2.07
CA ASP A 265 -20.72 14.65 2.40
C ASP A 265 -21.13 14.75 3.88
N PRO A 266 -22.42 14.96 4.17
CA PRO A 266 -22.92 15.07 5.55
C PRO A 266 -22.76 13.77 6.36
N ASN A 267 -22.55 12.64 5.69
CA ASN A 267 -22.28 11.33 6.30
C ASN A 267 -20.81 10.97 6.26
N GLY A 268 -19.93 11.92 5.93
CA GLY A 268 -18.48 11.72 5.88
C GLY A 268 -17.92 11.32 7.24
N GLU A 269 -17.25 10.17 7.29
CA GLU A 269 -16.67 9.62 8.51
C GLU A 269 -15.22 9.24 8.30
N ILE A 270 -14.36 9.60 9.26
CA ILE A 270 -12.97 9.16 9.36
C ILE A 270 -12.81 8.35 10.64
N ILE A 271 -12.37 7.10 10.50
CA ILE A 271 -12.12 6.19 11.61
C ILE A 271 -10.61 6.06 11.82
N LEU A 272 -10.15 6.37 13.03
CA LEU A 272 -8.77 6.19 13.45
C LEU A 272 -8.71 4.93 14.33
N THR A 273 -7.92 3.94 13.92
CA THR A 273 -7.79 2.69 14.68
C THR A 273 -6.34 2.42 15.02
N THR A 274 -6.09 1.92 16.21
CA THR A 274 -4.78 1.40 16.61
C THR A 274 -4.92 -0.03 17.10
N ALA A 275 -3.96 -0.90 16.76
CA ALA A 275 -3.98 -2.29 17.18
C ALA A 275 -2.56 -2.85 17.33
N TYR A 276 -2.41 -3.84 18.22
CA TYR A 276 -1.20 -4.65 18.31
C TYR A 276 -1.38 -5.95 17.55
N ARG A 277 -0.56 -6.20 16.52
CA ARG A 277 -0.61 -7.39 15.67
C ARG A 277 0.54 -8.32 16.00
N HIS A 278 0.27 -9.39 16.72
CA HIS A 278 1.26 -10.42 17.01
C HIS A 278 1.70 -11.15 15.73
N GLY A 279 3.00 -11.50 15.65
CA GLY A 279 3.51 -12.40 14.62
C GLY A 279 3.86 -11.76 13.27
N VAL A 280 3.68 -10.47 13.08
CA VAL A 280 4.08 -9.78 11.85
C VAL A 280 5.59 -9.62 11.81
N ARG A 281 6.27 -10.48 11.04
CA ARG A 281 7.73 -10.46 10.83
C ARG A 281 8.01 -10.27 9.35
N LEU A 282 8.83 -9.27 9.02
CA LEU A 282 9.23 -8.97 7.67
C LEU A 282 10.65 -9.48 7.42
N ALA A 283 10.82 -10.23 6.34
CA ALA A 283 12.14 -10.51 5.81
C ALA A 283 12.60 -9.29 4.99
N VAL A 284 13.69 -8.66 5.38
CA VAL A 284 14.32 -7.62 4.58
C VAL A 284 15.15 -8.30 3.50
N GLY A 285 14.83 -8.08 2.23
CA GLY A 285 15.58 -8.65 1.11
C GLY A 285 17.08 -8.36 1.24
N GLY A 286 17.91 -9.41 1.25
CA GLY A 286 19.37 -9.30 1.37
C GLY A 286 19.92 -9.30 2.81
N SER A 287 19.11 -9.31 3.86
CA SER A 287 19.56 -9.49 5.23
C SER A 287 18.88 -10.66 5.94
N ARG A 288 19.57 -11.25 6.94
CA ARG A 288 18.99 -12.28 7.83
C ARG A 288 18.09 -11.68 8.92
N GLU A 289 18.01 -10.38 9.00
CA GLU A 289 17.22 -9.68 10.00
C GLU A 289 15.73 -9.69 9.63
N ARG A 290 14.90 -10.05 10.61
CA ARG A 290 13.45 -10.01 10.50
C ARG A 290 12.95 -8.77 11.23
N LEU A 291 12.40 -7.83 10.50
CA LEU A 291 11.79 -6.63 11.05
C LEU A 291 10.46 -6.98 11.72
N HIS A 292 10.30 -6.63 13.00
CA HIS A 292 9.07 -6.86 13.75
C HIS A 292 8.25 -5.56 13.77
N LEU A 293 7.06 -5.57 13.15
CA LEU A 293 6.18 -4.39 13.02
C LEU A 293 4.79 -4.67 13.62
N PRO A 294 4.69 -4.78 14.95
CA PRO A 294 3.45 -5.17 15.59
C PRO A 294 2.45 -4.02 15.74
N LEU A 295 2.90 -2.77 15.67
CA LEU A 295 2.02 -1.61 15.84
C LEU A 295 1.35 -1.26 14.52
N GLU A 296 0.03 -1.38 14.46
CA GLU A 296 -0.77 -1.00 13.31
C GLU A 296 -1.60 0.24 13.65
N VAL A 297 -1.51 1.25 12.80
CA VAL A 297 -2.33 2.46 12.87
C VAL A 297 -3.06 2.62 11.54
N THR A 298 -4.39 2.72 11.59
CA THR A 298 -5.18 2.87 10.37
C THR A 298 -5.95 4.17 10.36
N VAL A 299 -6.03 4.77 9.17
CA VAL A 299 -6.90 5.89 8.84
C VAL A 299 -7.88 5.38 7.78
N GLN A 300 -9.16 5.29 8.12
CA GLN A 300 -10.20 4.83 7.21
C GLN A 300 -11.18 5.96 6.94
N ASP A 301 -11.59 6.11 5.68
CA ASP A 301 -12.69 6.97 5.26
C ASP A 301 -13.78 6.17 4.52
N ASN A 302 -14.98 6.74 4.46
CA ASN A 302 -16.11 6.22 3.72
C ASN A 302 -16.37 6.97 2.39
N GLY A 303 -15.33 7.58 1.83
CA GLY A 303 -15.35 8.31 0.58
C GLY A 303 -15.50 7.45 -0.68
N PRO A 304 -15.37 8.03 -1.86
CA PRO A 304 -15.61 7.35 -3.15
C PRO A 304 -14.61 6.23 -3.47
N GLY A 305 -13.49 6.18 -2.75
CA GLY A 305 -12.39 5.26 -3.03
C GLY A 305 -11.36 5.84 -3.98
N VAL A 306 -10.27 5.08 -4.17
CA VAL A 306 -9.17 5.42 -5.10
C VAL A 306 -9.41 4.69 -6.42
N PRO A 307 -9.34 5.39 -7.59
CA PRO A 307 -9.43 4.77 -8.91
C PRO A 307 -8.42 3.64 -9.10
N GLU A 308 -8.83 2.58 -9.80
CA GLU A 308 -8.01 1.35 -9.92
C GLU A 308 -6.70 1.56 -10.69
N ASP A 309 -6.73 2.40 -11.71
CA ASP A 309 -5.58 2.76 -12.54
C ASP A 309 -4.48 3.48 -11.76
N ILE A 310 -4.83 4.17 -10.67
CA ILE A 310 -3.89 4.95 -9.85
C ILE A 310 -3.39 4.17 -8.64
N ARG A 311 -4.13 3.17 -8.15
CA ARG A 311 -3.76 2.39 -6.96
C ARG A 311 -2.33 1.84 -6.97
N PRO A 312 -1.79 1.32 -8.10
CA PRO A 312 -0.42 0.82 -8.15
C PRO A 312 0.64 1.90 -7.93
N TYR A 313 0.30 3.16 -8.26
CA TYR A 313 1.22 4.31 -8.24
C TYR A 313 0.90 5.32 -7.14
N LEU A 314 -0.01 4.96 -6.22
CA LEU A 314 -0.57 5.87 -5.21
C LEU A 314 0.48 6.55 -4.33
N PHE A 315 1.60 5.87 -4.08
CA PHE A 315 2.72 6.38 -3.28
C PHE A 315 3.87 6.93 -4.13
N ASP A 316 3.72 6.96 -5.45
CA ASP A 316 4.74 7.55 -6.32
C ASP A 316 4.64 9.08 -6.27
N PRO A 317 5.78 9.78 -6.33
CA PRO A 317 5.80 11.25 -6.38
C PRO A 317 5.04 11.78 -7.60
N PHE A 318 4.34 12.90 -7.42
CA PHE A 318 3.58 13.62 -8.46
C PHE A 318 2.32 12.89 -8.97
N VAL A 319 1.95 11.76 -8.42
CA VAL A 319 0.69 11.08 -8.75
C VAL A 319 -0.45 11.73 -7.95
N SER A 320 -1.44 12.28 -8.65
CA SER A 320 -2.61 12.92 -8.04
C SER A 320 -3.82 12.86 -8.96
N THR A 321 -4.99 12.60 -8.39
CA THR A 321 -6.29 12.74 -9.07
C THR A 321 -6.85 14.17 -8.98
N LYS A 322 -6.23 15.02 -8.15
CA LYS A 322 -6.73 16.36 -7.84
C LYS A 322 -6.07 17.40 -8.74
N VAL A 323 -6.84 18.30 -9.32
CA VAL A 323 -6.35 19.39 -10.20
C VAL A 323 -5.35 20.31 -9.47
N SER A 324 -5.54 20.52 -8.16
CA SER A 324 -4.67 21.38 -7.32
C SER A 324 -3.72 20.60 -6.41
N GLY A 325 -3.69 19.27 -6.51
CA GLY A 325 -2.85 18.41 -5.67
C GLY A 325 -1.41 18.32 -6.18
N SER A 326 -0.43 18.50 -5.29
CA SER A 326 1.00 18.35 -5.63
C SER A 326 1.41 16.90 -5.96
N GLY A 327 0.60 15.90 -5.55
CA GLY A 327 0.97 14.49 -5.66
C GLY A 327 2.12 14.04 -4.76
N LEU A 328 2.56 14.89 -3.83
CA LEU A 328 3.70 14.61 -2.95
C LEU A 328 3.31 14.10 -1.56
N GLY A 329 2.05 14.29 -1.15
CA GLY A 329 1.60 13.97 0.21
C GLY A 329 1.75 12.48 0.58
N LEU A 330 1.30 11.58 -0.28
CA LEU A 330 1.39 10.14 -0.03
C LEU A 330 2.81 9.57 -0.25
N ALA A 331 3.56 10.13 -1.20
CA ALA A 331 4.98 9.82 -1.36
C ALA A 331 5.78 10.18 -0.09
N LEU A 332 5.48 11.34 0.52
CA LEU A 332 6.05 11.75 1.78
C LEU A 332 5.66 10.82 2.93
N VAL A 333 4.40 10.38 3.00
CA VAL A 333 3.94 9.39 3.98
C VAL A 333 4.76 8.11 3.85
N ALA A 334 4.90 7.57 2.64
CA ALA A 334 5.67 6.36 2.39
C ALA A 334 7.16 6.52 2.78
N LYS A 335 7.77 7.68 2.47
CA LYS A 335 9.14 7.99 2.88
C LYS A 335 9.29 8.02 4.39
N ILE A 336 8.48 8.81 5.08
CA ILE A 336 8.59 8.97 6.54
C ILE A 336 8.35 7.63 7.25
N ILE A 337 7.28 6.89 6.91
CA ILE A 337 7.02 5.57 7.48
C ILE A 337 8.19 4.63 7.20
N GLY A 338 8.72 4.66 5.98
CA GLY A 338 9.89 3.92 5.59
C GLY A 338 11.14 4.29 6.40
N ASP A 339 11.39 5.57 6.59
CA ASP A 339 12.52 6.07 7.39
C ASP A 339 12.37 5.68 8.87
N HIS A 340 11.17 5.44 9.37
CA HIS A 340 10.90 4.87 10.70
C HIS A 340 11.04 3.33 10.75
N GLY A 341 11.45 2.69 9.66
CA GLY A 341 11.52 1.22 9.56
C GLY A 341 10.14 0.57 9.42
N GLY A 342 9.08 1.34 9.18
CA GLY A 342 7.71 0.88 9.03
C GLY A 342 7.32 0.59 7.58
N VAL A 343 6.05 0.22 7.38
CA VAL A 343 5.41 -0.01 6.09
C VAL A 343 4.05 0.66 6.07
N ILE A 344 3.67 1.23 4.93
CA ILE A 344 2.35 1.80 4.67
C ILE A 344 1.67 1.05 3.54
N GLU A 345 0.39 0.76 3.70
CA GLU A 345 -0.46 0.07 2.73
C GLU A 345 -1.76 0.84 2.52
N CYS A 346 -2.40 0.64 1.37
CA CYS A 346 -3.72 1.16 1.07
C CYS A 346 -4.63 0.03 0.57
N ASP A 347 -5.78 -0.13 1.21
CA ASP A 347 -6.91 -0.93 0.72
C ASP A 347 -8.06 0.02 0.42
N SER A 348 -8.50 0.09 -0.84
CA SER A 348 -9.52 1.03 -1.24
C SER A 348 -10.60 0.38 -2.10
N ARG A 349 -11.84 0.59 -1.67
CA ARG A 349 -13.09 0.22 -2.36
C ARG A 349 -14.07 1.40 -2.27
N PRO A 350 -15.07 1.48 -3.11
CA PRO A 350 -16.11 2.48 -2.94
C PRO A 350 -16.69 2.46 -1.53
N ARG A 351 -16.77 3.62 -0.88
CA ARG A 351 -17.20 3.84 0.50
C ARG A 351 -16.29 3.24 1.59
N ARG A 352 -15.09 2.84 1.25
CA ARG A 352 -14.10 2.36 2.22
C ARG A 352 -12.69 2.48 1.67
N THR A 353 -11.94 3.49 2.09
CA THR A 353 -10.49 3.58 1.87
C THR A 353 -9.79 3.46 3.21
N VAL A 354 -8.81 2.57 3.32
CA VAL A 354 -8.04 2.31 4.54
C VAL A 354 -6.57 2.45 4.23
N PHE A 355 -5.91 3.39 4.88
CA PHE A 355 -4.45 3.45 4.94
C PHE A 355 -3.98 2.81 6.23
N SER A 356 -3.10 1.81 6.12
CA SER A 356 -2.58 1.05 7.26
C SER A 356 -1.07 1.26 7.39
N ALA A 357 -0.63 1.96 8.42
CA ALA A 357 0.78 2.15 8.75
C ALA A 357 1.19 1.14 9.82
N ARG A 358 2.26 0.37 9.54
CA ARG A 358 2.87 -0.53 10.52
C ARG A 358 4.22 -0.02 10.95
N LEU A 359 4.45 0.02 12.26
CA LEU A 359 5.60 0.67 12.87
C LEU A 359 6.29 -0.26 13.87
N PRO A 360 7.62 -0.10 14.06
CA PRO A 360 8.35 -0.81 15.09
C PRO A 360 8.04 -0.26 16.49
N VAL A 361 8.10 -1.15 17.48
CA VAL A 361 8.04 -0.78 18.90
C VAL A 361 9.35 -0.14 19.32
N HIS A 362 9.29 0.86 20.19
CA HIS A 362 10.46 1.32 20.91
C HIS A 362 10.85 0.26 21.95
N SER A 363 11.94 -0.48 21.69
CA SER A 363 12.49 -1.41 22.70
C SER A 363 13.24 -0.63 23.76
N LEU A 364 12.77 -0.70 25.01
CA LEU A 364 13.55 -0.26 26.16
C LEU A 364 14.78 -1.18 26.26
N GLY A 365 15.97 -0.67 25.85
CA GLY A 365 17.27 -1.20 26.23
C GLY A 365 17.70 -2.55 25.65
N ALA A 366 18.47 -2.51 24.57
CA ALA A 366 19.56 -3.47 24.35
C ALA A 366 20.92 -2.90 24.83
N ASP A 367 20.97 -1.63 25.21
CA ASP A 367 22.23 -0.94 25.58
C ASP A 367 22.52 -0.90 27.10
N GLU A 368 21.61 -1.37 27.99
CA GLU A 368 21.89 -1.42 29.45
C GLU A 368 22.16 -2.83 30.00
N ALA A 369 22.20 -3.88 29.16
CA ALA A 369 22.52 -5.24 29.62
C ALA A 369 24.00 -5.60 29.54
N GLY A 370 24.89 -4.65 29.26
CA GLY A 370 26.34 -4.83 29.08
C GLY A 370 27.23 -4.47 30.27
N GLU A 371 26.69 -4.04 31.40
CA GLU A 371 27.52 -3.54 32.54
C GLU A 371 27.29 -4.21 33.93
N PHE A 372 26.78 -5.44 33.94
CA PHE A 372 26.76 -6.23 35.18
C PHE A 372 27.27 -7.65 34.93
N ASP A 373 28.59 -7.76 34.65
CA ASP A 373 29.39 -8.96 34.95
C ASP A 373 30.88 -8.53 35.05
N GLU A 374 31.29 -8.13 36.24
CA GLU A 374 32.60 -8.30 36.87
C GLU A 374 32.43 -8.71 38.33
#